data_54c386c63feb2de6928f146933d89f37
#
_entry.id   54c386c63feb2de6928f146933d89f37
#
_cell.length_a   1.000
_cell.length_b   1.000
_cell.length_c   1.000
_cell.angle_alpha   90.00
_cell.angle_beta   90.00
_cell.angle_gamma   90.00
#
_symmetry.space_group_name_H-M   'P 1'
#
loop_
_entity.id
_entity.type
_entity.pdbx_description
1 polymer ?
#
loop_
_entity_poly.entity_id
_entity_poly.type
_entity_poly.pdbx_seq_one_letter_code
_entity_poly.pdbx_strand_id
1 'polypeptide(L)'
;MINLRFTHIAAVLSYAFLAACGQSNTPTRSPDGYDLSNPQKFNMPESLLEISGIQFSKGNSDTVYAVQDEEGKIFRLRLGDDRAKHSKFSKSGDYEDLAILKGQMFVLKSNGTIFSFTKPMGEEAGMVNEIKGMLPKGEYEGMFADESDNRLYVLCKNCKTDKGTSESTGYILKVESADKLVMEKTFVVNADDVENSPGKKNTRFQPSALAKNPQTGEWFILSSANNSLVVCDGAFKTKAAYDLNSGSFLQPEGIAFDIHNNLYISNEGDELSTGNILKFVYSTQKARKQ
;
A
#
# COMPACT_ATOMS: atom_id res chain seq x y z
N MET A 1 48.44 -49.12 -62.42
CA MET A 1 48.65 -47.90 -61.64
C MET A 1 47.26 -47.47 -61.08
N ILE A 2 47.01 -47.73 -59.80
CA ILE A 2 45.76 -47.51 -59.15
C ILE A 2 45.95 -46.30 -58.21
N ASN A 3 45.27 -45.20 -58.52
CA ASN A 3 45.30 -44.02 -57.68
C ASN A 3 44.22 -44.11 -56.58
N LEU A 4 44.65 -44.21 -55.34
CA LEU A 4 43.81 -44.21 -54.14
C LEU A 4 43.65 -42.74 -53.68
N ARG A 5 42.42 -42.19 -53.74
CA ARG A 5 42.06 -40.88 -53.19
C ARG A 5 41.62 -41.08 -51.75
N PHE A 6 42.32 -40.49 -50.80
CA PHE A 6 41.88 -40.36 -49.39
C PHE A 6 40.95 -39.18 -49.24
N THR A 7 39.73 -39.45 -48.86
CA THR A 7 38.73 -38.41 -48.43
C THR A 7 38.84 -38.22 -46.90
N HIS A 8 39.27 -37.05 -46.49
CA HIS A 8 39.24 -36.66 -45.08
C HIS A 8 37.84 -36.24 -44.72
N ILE A 9 37.19 -36.96 -43.80
CA ILE A 9 35.94 -36.58 -43.14
C ILE A 9 36.33 -35.74 -41.93
N ALA A 10 36.07 -34.45 -41.99
CA ALA A 10 36.19 -33.55 -40.82
C ALA A 10 34.90 -33.65 -39.98
N ALA A 11 35.03 -34.25 -38.81
CA ALA A 11 33.95 -34.24 -37.83
C ALA A 11 33.91 -32.89 -37.10
N VAL A 12 32.87 -32.11 -37.37
CA VAL A 12 32.59 -30.87 -36.63
C VAL A 12 31.86 -31.25 -35.34
N LEU A 13 32.54 -31.16 -34.20
CA LEU A 13 31.93 -31.25 -32.88
C LEU A 13 31.28 -29.91 -32.56
N SER A 14 29.95 -29.82 -32.65
CA SER A 14 29.17 -28.66 -32.15
C SER A 14 29.03 -28.78 -30.64
N TYR A 15 29.76 -27.95 -29.91
CA TYR A 15 29.52 -27.71 -28.47
C TYR A 15 28.31 -26.81 -28.30
N ALA A 16 27.19 -27.39 -27.90
CA ALA A 16 26.03 -26.65 -27.43
C ALA A 16 26.32 -26.14 -26.00
N PHE A 17 26.61 -24.85 -25.86
CA PHE A 17 26.62 -24.17 -24.57
C PHE A 17 25.17 -24.02 -24.09
N LEU A 18 24.74 -24.86 -23.17
CA LEU A 18 23.56 -24.63 -22.37
C LEU A 18 23.88 -23.51 -21.37
N ALA A 19 23.55 -22.27 -21.74
CA ALA A 19 23.51 -21.17 -20.79
C ALA A 19 22.34 -21.43 -19.81
N ALA A 20 22.64 -22.06 -18.69
CA ALA A 20 21.73 -22.09 -17.56
C ALA A 20 21.62 -20.64 -17.03
N CYS A 21 20.54 -19.92 -17.39
CA CYS A 21 20.14 -18.72 -16.68
C CYS A 21 19.77 -19.14 -15.26
N GLY A 22 20.75 -19.14 -14.37
CA GLY A 22 20.53 -19.19 -12.95
C GLY A 22 19.83 -17.89 -12.54
N GLN A 23 18.50 -17.91 -12.42
CA GLN A 23 17.79 -16.89 -11.65
C GLN A 23 18.34 -16.98 -10.23
N SER A 24 19.10 -15.98 -9.82
CA SER A 24 19.48 -15.78 -8.43
C SER A 24 18.22 -15.44 -7.66
N ASN A 25 17.56 -16.45 -7.10
CA ASN A 25 16.53 -16.26 -6.09
C ASN A 25 17.20 -15.78 -4.81
N THR A 26 17.56 -14.49 -4.74
CA THR A 26 17.80 -13.85 -3.47
C THR A 26 16.45 -13.85 -2.73
N PRO A 27 16.38 -14.43 -1.53
CA PRO A 27 15.13 -14.44 -0.78
C PRO A 27 14.69 -13.00 -0.57
N THR A 28 13.44 -12.68 -0.94
CA THR A 28 12.83 -11.37 -0.70
C THR A 28 12.81 -11.15 0.81
N ARG A 29 13.53 -10.14 1.30
CA ARG A 29 13.46 -9.78 2.72
C ARG A 29 12.03 -9.33 3.02
N SER A 30 11.54 -9.70 4.19
CA SER A 30 10.17 -9.40 4.62
C SER A 30 10.19 -8.84 6.04
N PRO A 31 9.21 -8.02 6.44
CA PRO A 31 9.05 -7.61 7.84
C PRO A 31 8.86 -8.81 8.76
N ASP A 32 9.27 -8.66 10.02
CA ASP A 32 9.15 -9.72 11.02
C ASP A 32 7.71 -10.24 11.12
N GLY A 33 7.58 -11.56 11.04
CA GLY A 33 6.29 -12.24 11.09
C GLY A 33 5.56 -12.38 9.76
N TYR A 34 6.04 -11.78 8.67
CA TYR A 34 5.40 -11.86 7.35
C TYR A 34 6.31 -12.55 6.32
N ASP A 35 5.71 -12.92 5.19
CA ASP A 35 6.39 -13.46 4.02
C ASP A 35 5.81 -12.79 2.78
N LEU A 36 6.46 -11.70 2.33
CA LEU A 36 6.02 -10.93 1.18
C LEU A 36 6.11 -11.71 -0.14
N SER A 37 6.82 -12.84 -0.17
CA SER A 37 6.91 -13.72 -1.34
C SER A 37 5.75 -14.70 -1.48
N ASN A 38 4.88 -14.83 -0.45
CA ASN A 38 3.83 -15.86 -0.41
C ASN A 38 2.48 -15.29 0.06
N PRO A 39 1.87 -14.37 -0.68
CA PRO A 39 0.56 -13.81 -0.36
C PRO A 39 -0.58 -14.75 -0.74
N GLN A 40 -1.67 -14.65 0.01
CA GLN A 40 -2.98 -15.09 -0.47
C GLN A 40 -3.59 -13.94 -1.29
N LYS A 41 -3.82 -14.16 -2.59
CA LYS A 41 -4.34 -13.15 -3.51
C LYS A 41 -5.86 -13.27 -3.65
N PHE A 42 -6.55 -12.13 -3.57
CA PHE A 42 -7.97 -11.97 -3.82
C PHE A 42 -8.16 -10.95 -4.95
N ASN A 43 -8.69 -11.39 -6.09
CA ASN A 43 -9.03 -10.47 -7.17
C ASN A 43 -10.25 -9.64 -6.79
N MET A 44 -10.24 -8.38 -7.18
CA MET A 44 -11.36 -7.46 -6.94
C MET A 44 -12.33 -7.47 -8.11
N PRO A 45 -13.64 -7.19 -7.87
CA PRO A 45 -14.59 -6.94 -8.93
C PRO A 45 -14.19 -5.71 -9.77
N GLU A 46 -14.71 -5.63 -11.00
CA GLU A 46 -14.44 -4.54 -11.96
C GLU A 46 -14.65 -3.14 -11.36
N SER A 47 -15.66 -2.98 -10.49
CA SER A 47 -15.92 -1.71 -9.78
C SER A 47 -14.81 -1.27 -8.81
N LEU A 48 -13.80 -2.10 -8.59
CA LEU A 48 -12.60 -1.86 -7.80
C LEU A 48 -11.33 -2.17 -8.61
N LEU A 49 -11.37 -1.90 -9.93
CA LEU A 49 -10.20 -2.01 -10.79
C LEU A 49 -9.08 -1.10 -10.26
N GLU A 50 -9.40 0.16 -10.00
CA GLU A 50 -8.50 1.21 -9.49
C GLU A 50 -8.63 1.34 -7.96
N ILE A 51 -8.61 0.19 -7.27
CA ILE A 51 -8.70 0.13 -5.80
C ILE A 51 -7.51 0.85 -5.17
N SER A 52 -7.79 1.87 -4.36
CA SER A 52 -6.80 2.60 -3.56
C SER A 52 -6.81 2.14 -2.10
N GLY A 53 -7.18 3.00 -1.17
CA GLY A 53 -7.21 2.69 0.26
C GLY A 53 -8.17 1.57 0.64
N ILE A 54 -7.76 0.79 1.64
CA ILE A 54 -8.56 -0.27 2.25
C ILE A 54 -8.57 -0.17 3.78
N GLN A 55 -9.66 -0.58 4.43
CA GLN A 55 -9.75 -0.59 5.87
C GLN A 55 -10.71 -1.66 6.40
N PHE A 56 -10.47 -2.10 7.64
CA PHE A 56 -11.33 -2.99 8.41
C PHE A 56 -11.96 -2.25 9.57
N SER A 57 -13.27 -2.41 9.76
CA SER A 57 -13.95 -1.85 10.93
C SER A 57 -13.52 -2.59 12.19
N LYS A 58 -12.84 -1.92 13.12
CA LYS A 58 -12.30 -2.49 14.37
C LYS A 58 -11.39 -3.71 14.10
N GLY A 59 -10.66 -3.70 13.00
CA GLY A 59 -9.78 -4.82 12.60
C GLY A 59 -10.50 -6.11 12.22
N ASN A 60 -11.84 -6.13 12.10
CA ASN A 60 -12.56 -7.31 11.64
C ASN A 60 -12.50 -7.42 10.11
N SER A 61 -11.75 -8.39 9.61
CA SER A 61 -11.52 -8.63 8.18
C SER A 61 -12.66 -9.37 7.45
N ASP A 62 -13.81 -9.64 8.12
CA ASP A 62 -14.99 -10.21 7.44
C ASP A 62 -15.57 -9.27 6.38
N THR A 63 -15.34 -7.98 6.54
CA THR A 63 -15.75 -6.96 5.56
C THR A 63 -14.62 -5.99 5.32
N VAL A 64 -14.17 -5.91 4.08
CA VAL A 64 -13.27 -4.87 3.58
C VAL A 64 -14.11 -3.65 3.20
N TYR A 65 -13.69 -2.48 3.66
CA TYR A 65 -14.10 -1.19 3.15
C TYR A 65 -13.00 -0.66 2.26
N ALA A 66 -13.36 -0.15 1.09
CA ALA A 66 -12.41 0.34 0.10
C ALA A 66 -12.91 1.63 -0.56
N VAL A 67 -11.98 2.43 -1.04
CA VAL A 67 -12.21 3.49 -2.02
C VAL A 67 -11.47 3.13 -3.30
N GLN A 68 -11.85 3.76 -4.39
CA GLN A 68 -11.10 3.80 -5.62
C GLN A 68 -10.99 5.28 -6.05
N ASP A 69 -10.01 5.62 -6.84
CA ASP A 69 -9.60 6.99 -7.07
C ASP A 69 -10.62 7.84 -7.84
N GLU A 70 -11.44 7.27 -8.72
CA GLU A 70 -12.35 8.02 -9.60
C GLU A 70 -13.73 8.32 -9.00
N GLU A 71 -14.23 7.48 -8.09
CA GLU A 71 -15.61 7.51 -7.66
C GLU A 71 -15.80 7.91 -6.20
N GLY A 72 -16.66 8.88 -5.93
CA GLY A 72 -17.08 9.27 -4.56
C GLY A 72 -17.96 8.22 -3.89
N LYS A 73 -17.46 6.98 -3.77
CA LYS A 73 -18.16 5.83 -3.20
C LYS A 73 -17.28 5.11 -2.18
N ILE A 74 -17.92 4.61 -1.11
CA ILE A 74 -17.34 3.58 -0.25
C ILE A 74 -17.82 2.24 -0.73
N PHE A 75 -16.90 1.37 -1.06
CA PHE A 75 -17.18 -0.02 -1.39
C PHE A 75 -17.06 -0.90 -0.14
N ARG A 76 -17.84 -1.98 -0.10
CA ARG A 76 -17.79 -3.00 0.95
C ARG A 76 -18.04 -4.37 0.38
N LEU A 77 -17.17 -5.33 0.70
CA LEU A 77 -17.24 -6.71 0.24
C LEU A 77 -16.51 -7.64 1.22
N ARG A 78 -16.76 -8.94 1.10
CA ARG A 78 -15.88 -9.96 1.69
C ARG A 78 -14.79 -10.29 0.70
N LEU A 79 -13.63 -10.69 1.19
CA LEU A 79 -12.57 -11.18 0.31
C LEU A 79 -13.04 -12.44 -0.43
N GLY A 80 -12.97 -12.40 -1.76
CA GLY A 80 -13.44 -13.46 -2.65
C GLY A 80 -14.87 -13.26 -3.19
N ASP A 81 -15.56 -12.18 -2.80
CA ASP A 81 -16.84 -11.83 -3.42
C ASP A 81 -16.62 -11.28 -4.84
N ASP A 82 -17.48 -11.69 -5.80
CA ASP A 82 -17.45 -11.21 -7.19
C ASP A 82 -18.08 -9.82 -7.37
N ARG A 83 -18.71 -9.27 -6.34
CA ARG A 83 -19.38 -7.97 -6.35
C ARG A 83 -19.19 -7.23 -5.05
N ALA A 84 -18.94 -5.93 -5.16
CA ALA A 84 -18.92 -5.02 -4.02
C ALA A 84 -20.27 -4.28 -3.91
N LYS A 85 -20.79 -4.15 -2.68
CA LYS A 85 -21.82 -3.15 -2.38
C LYS A 85 -21.15 -1.81 -2.25
N HIS A 86 -21.86 -0.73 -2.57
CA HIS A 86 -21.30 0.61 -2.39
C HIS A 86 -22.28 1.56 -1.74
N SER A 87 -21.77 2.67 -1.25
CA SER A 87 -22.55 3.82 -0.77
C SER A 87 -21.90 5.08 -1.28
N LYS A 88 -22.70 5.91 -1.96
CA LYS A 88 -22.22 7.18 -2.52
C LYS A 88 -22.11 8.24 -1.42
N PHE A 89 -20.97 8.91 -1.35
CA PHE A 89 -20.75 10.03 -0.43
C PHE A 89 -20.41 11.34 -1.17
N SER A 90 -19.97 11.27 -2.43
CA SER A 90 -19.64 12.46 -3.22
C SER A 90 -19.76 12.19 -4.73
N LYS A 91 -19.40 13.16 -5.55
CA LYS A 91 -19.23 13.04 -7.00
C LYS A 91 -17.89 12.41 -7.33
N SER A 92 -17.61 12.14 -8.61
CA SER A 92 -16.30 11.70 -9.10
C SER A 92 -15.19 12.65 -8.64
N GLY A 93 -14.03 12.11 -8.36
CA GLY A 93 -12.88 12.83 -7.83
C GLY A 93 -11.73 11.87 -7.60
N ASP A 94 -10.67 12.31 -7.06
CA ASP A 94 -9.37 11.68 -6.85
C ASP A 94 -9.27 11.27 -5.36
N TYR A 95 -9.78 10.05 -5.02
CA TYR A 95 -9.93 9.57 -3.65
C TYR A 95 -8.89 8.51 -3.33
N GLU A 96 -8.01 8.78 -2.40
CA GLU A 96 -6.78 8.05 -2.17
C GLU A 96 -6.90 7.02 -1.03
N ASP A 97 -7.41 7.45 0.12
CA ASP A 97 -7.44 6.56 1.28
C ASP A 97 -8.68 6.77 2.14
N LEU A 98 -8.95 5.80 3.02
CA LEU A 98 -10.02 5.88 4.00
C LEU A 98 -9.55 5.43 5.37
N ALA A 99 -10.15 6.02 6.40
CA ALA A 99 -9.93 5.63 7.78
C ALA A 99 -11.26 5.50 8.53
N ILE A 100 -11.33 4.61 9.50
CA ILE A 100 -12.50 4.39 10.34
C ILE A 100 -12.12 4.68 11.78
N LEU A 101 -12.84 5.63 12.42
CA LEU A 101 -12.64 6.03 13.81
C LEU A 101 -13.96 5.97 14.55
N LYS A 102 -14.13 5.05 15.49
CA LYS A 102 -15.34 4.93 16.32
C LYS A 102 -16.65 4.90 15.52
N GLY A 103 -16.65 4.28 14.35
CA GLY A 103 -17.81 4.20 13.45
C GLY A 103 -18.01 5.40 12.52
N GLN A 104 -17.18 6.43 12.65
CA GLN A 104 -17.07 7.52 11.70
C GLN A 104 -16.09 7.13 10.60
N MET A 105 -16.45 7.33 9.34
CA MET A 105 -15.57 7.16 8.20
C MET A 105 -14.97 8.51 7.79
N PHE A 106 -13.71 8.48 7.43
CA PHE A 106 -12.98 9.60 6.84
C PHE A 106 -12.43 9.14 5.50
N VAL A 107 -12.58 9.95 4.47
CA VAL A 107 -12.03 9.68 3.13
C VAL A 107 -11.15 10.85 2.73
N LEU A 108 -9.92 10.53 2.38
CA LEU A 108 -8.92 11.47 1.91
C LEU A 108 -9.03 11.65 0.41
N LYS A 109 -8.99 12.89 -0.04
CA LYS A 109 -8.81 13.25 -1.43
C LYS A 109 -7.37 13.73 -1.65
N SER A 110 -6.81 13.46 -2.82
CA SER A 110 -5.42 13.81 -3.20
C SER A 110 -5.04 15.27 -2.87
N ASN A 111 -5.95 16.20 -3.01
CA ASN A 111 -5.72 17.62 -2.70
C ASN A 111 -5.77 17.97 -1.20
N GLY A 112 -5.88 16.99 -0.30
CA GLY A 112 -5.96 17.17 1.15
C GLY A 112 -7.35 17.52 1.68
N THR A 113 -8.40 17.44 0.86
CA THR A 113 -9.79 17.50 1.35
C THR A 113 -10.13 16.20 2.06
N ILE A 114 -10.75 16.27 3.21
CA ILE A 114 -11.21 15.11 3.98
C ILE A 114 -12.73 15.13 4.05
N PHE A 115 -13.36 14.05 3.58
CA PHE A 115 -14.80 13.83 3.76
C PHE A 115 -15.01 13.03 5.04
N SER A 116 -16.06 13.35 5.80
CA SER A 116 -16.44 12.56 6.97
C SER A 116 -17.93 12.30 7.02
N PHE A 117 -18.29 11.08 7.40
CA PHE A 117 -19.68 10.64 7.53
C PHE A 117 -19.77 9.40 8.40
N THR A 118 -20.92 9.15 9.01
CA THR A 118 -21.16 7.90 9.73
C THR A 118 -21.10 6.71 8.76
N LYS A 119 -20.50 5.60 9.18
CA LYS A 119 -20.42 4.38 8.39
C LYS A 119 -21.78 4.02 7.76
N PRO A 120 -21.88 4.02 6.41
CA PRO A 120 -23.17 3.88 5.76
C PRO A 120 -23.69 2.44 5.80
N MET A 121 -25.00 2.28 5.86
CA MET A 121 -25.70 0.99 5.80
C MET A 121 -26.43 0.79 4.47
N GLY A 122 -26.76 1.87 3.75
CA GLY A 122 -27.47 1.90 2.48
C GLY A 122 -26.61 2.28 1.27
N GLU A 123 -27.28 2.73 0.21
CA GLU A 123 -26.65 3.15 -1.05
C GLU A 123 -26.09 4.59 -0.99
N GLU A 124 -26.56 5.39 -0.05
CA GLU A 124 -26.10 6.76 0.19
C GLU A 124 -25.48 6.88 1.57
N ALA A 125 -24.49 7.74 1.71
CA ALA A 125 -23.74 7.97 2.96
C ALA A 125 -24.45 8.94 3.90
N GLY A 126 -25.66 9.27 3.82
CA GLY A 126 -26.35 10.20 4.72
C GLY A 126 -25.69 11.60 4.76
N MET A 127 -25.56 12.18 5.97
CA MET A 127 -24.89 13.48 6.14
C MET A 127 -23.38 13.35 5.92
N VAL A 128 -22.87 14.09 4.95
CA VAL A 128 -21.45 14.13 4.61
C VAL A 128 -20.89 15.52 4.87
N ASN A 129 -19.82 15.59 5.66
CA ASN A 129 -19.07 16.82 5.88
C ASN A 129 -17.87 16.85 4.93
N GLU A 130 -17.61 17.98 4.31
CA GLU A 130 -16.45 18.20 3.45
C GLU A 130 -15.51 19.20 4.13
N ILE A 131 -14.38 18.72 4.66
CA ILE A 131 -13.40 19.50 5.43
C ILE A 131 -12.25 19.88 4.51
N LYS A 132 -12.07 21.19 4.28
CA LYS A 132 -11.08 21.77 3.36
C LYS A 132 -10.09 22.67 4.08
N GLY A 133 -8.91 22.82 3.49
CA GLY A 133 -7.92 23.83 3.93
C GLY A 133 -7.23 23.51 5.25
N MET A 134 -7.38 22.28 5.77
CA MET A 134 -6.69 21.81 6.96
C MET A 134 -5.21 21.51 6.68
N LEU A 135 -4.94 20.99 5.51
CA LEU A 135 -3.60 20.59 5.07
C LEU A 135 -3.03 21.63 4.11
N PRO A 136 -1.71 21.89 4.13
CA PRO A 136 -1.04 22.71 3.12
C PRO A 136 -1.27 22.20 1.70
N LYS A 137 -0.98 23.01 0.68
CA LYS A 137 -1.06 22.56 -0.70
C LYS A 137 -0.05 21.45 -0.97
N GLY A 138 -0.54 20.29 -1.37
CA GLY A 138 0.21 19.09 -1.66
C GLY A 138 -0.66 18.04 -2.33
N GLU A 139 -0.08 16.89 -2.54
CA GLU A 139 -0.70 15.66 -3.01
C GLU A 139 -0.59 14.65 -1.88
N TYR A 140 -1.70 14.14 -1.40
CA TYR A 140 -1.82 13.32 -0.20
C TYR A 140 -2.41 11.97 -0.58
N GLU A 141 -1.81 10.86 -0.12
CA GLU A 141 -2.31 9.53 -0.50
C GLU A 141 -2.55 8.61 0.69
N GLY A 142 -1.83 8.76 1.79
CA GLY A 142 -2.03 7.86 2.93
C GLY A 142 -2.78 8.52 4.09
N MET A 143 -3.75 7.79 4.68
CA MET A 143 -4.46 8.22 5.88
C MET A 143 -4.75 7.05 6.82
N PHE A 144 -4.40 7.19 8.08
CA PHE A 144 -4.68 6.21 9.13
C PHE A 144 -5.40 6.87 10.32
N ALA A 145 -6.34 6.15 10.94
CA ALA A 145 -7.00 6.59 12.17
C ALA A 145 -6.52 5.74 13.36
N ASP A 146 -6.01 6.39 14.39
CA ASP A 146 -5.70 5.74 15.66
C ASP A 146 -6.82 6.01 16.67
N GLU A 147 -7.58 4.96 17.01
CA GLU A 147 -8.69 5.06 17.97
C GLU A 147 -8.21 5.35 19.40
N SER A 148 -6.97 4.98 19.73
CA SER A 148 -6.42 5.12 21.07
C SER A 148 -6.16 6.57 21.47
N ASP A 149 -5.82 7.41 20.48
CA ASP A 149 -5.51 8.83 20.70
C ASP A 149 -6.47 9.79 19.97
N ASN A 150 -7.47 9.24 19.26
CA ASN A 150 -8.51 9.99 18.55
C ASN A 150 -7.92 10.91 17.46
N ARG A 151 -6.96 10.41 16.67
CA ARG A 151 -6.23 11.15 15.66
C ARG A 151 -6.30 10.50 14.29
N LEU A 152 -6.20 11.35 13.27
CA LEU A 152 -5.87 10.96 11.90
C LEU A 152 -4.40 11.31 11.63
N TYR A 153 -3.71 10.41 10.98
CA TYR A 153 -2.36 10.56 10.46
C TYR A 153 -2.47 10.63 8.95
N VAL A 154 -2.03 11.72 8.35
CA VAL A 154 -2.12 11.94 6.89
C VAL A 154 -0.74 12.14 6.34
N LEU A 155 -0.38 11.40 5.29
CA LEU A 155 0.95 11.40 4.72
C LEU A 155 0.94 12.06 3.33
N CYS A 156 1.91 12.93 3.10
CA CYS A 156 2.04 13.64 1.84
C CYS A 156 2.92 12.86 0.85
N LYS A 157 2.42 12.61 -0.35
CA LYS A 157 3.20 12.06 -1.46
C LYS A 157 4.06 13.12 -2.13
N ASN A 158 3.49 14.32 -2.33
CA ASN A 158 4.15 15.38 -3.08
C ASN A 158 3.88 16.77 -2.48
N CYS A 159 4.60 17.11 -1.41
CA CYS A 159 4.53 18.42 -0.79
C CYS A 159 5.71 19.31 -1.19
N LYS A 160 5.46 20.62 -1.20
CA LYS A 160 6.54 21.61 -1.52
C LYS A 160 7.66 21.60 -0.49
N THR A 161 7.35 21.29 0.76
CA THR A 161 8.29 21.19 1.87
C THR A 161 9.33 20.11 1.65
N ASP A 162 8.98 19.05 0.90
CA ASP A 162 9.79 17.84 0.73
C ASP A 162 10.61 17.85 -0.56
N LYS A 163 10.55 18.98 -1.32
CA LYS A 163 11.28 19.10 -2.60
C LYS A 163 12.79 19.05 -2.41
N GLY A 164 13.41 18.09 -3.10
CA GLY A 164 14.87 17.91 -3.08
C GLY A 164 15.39 17.15 -1.86
N THR A 165 14.50 16.53 -1.10
CA THR A 165 14.82 15.64 0.02
C THR A 165 14.30 14.23 -0.25
N SER A 166 14.78 13.25 0.52
CA SER A 166 14.25 11.88 0.60
C SER A 166 13.14 11.75 1.66
N GLU A 167 12.69 12.87 2.19
CA GLU A 167 11.70 12.94 3.26
C GLU A 167 10.28 13.07 2.70
N SER A 168 9.33 12.57 3.46
CA SER A 168 7.90 12.81 3.28
C SER A 168 7.30 13.34 4.56
N THR A 169 6.66 14.51 4.48
CA THR A 169 6.00 15.14 5.62
C THR A 169 4.62 14.53 5.84
N GLY A 170 4.31 14.21 7.08
CA GLY A 170 2.98 13.81 7.53
C GLY A 170 2.40 14.81 8.51
N TYR A 171 1.07 14.74 8.66
CA TYR A 171 0.27 15.65 9.50
C TYR A 171 -0.59 14.84 10.45
N ILE A 172 -0.63 15.26 11.72
CA ILE A 172 -1.45 14.66 12.76
C ILE A 172 -2.61 15.59 13.06
N LEU A 173 -3.82 15.09 12.80
CA LEU A 173 -5.06 15.82 12.98
C LEU A 173 -5.84 15.19 14.15
N LYS A 174 -6.15 15.98 15.16
CA LYS A 174 -7.06 15.58 16.22
C LYS A 174 -8.49 15.64 15.70
N VAL A 175 -9.27 14.61 15.95
CA VAL A 175 -10.69 14.56 15.63
C VAL A 175 -11.46 15.10 16.84
N GLU A 176 -11.99 16.32 16.74
CA GLU A 176 -12.85 16.91 17.79
C GLU A 176 -14.31 16.53 17.60
N SER A 177 -14.78 16.50 16.34
CA SER A 177 -16.10 16.03 15.95
C SER A 177 -16.08 15.54 14.51
N ALA A 178 -17.21 15.03 14.00
CA ALA A 178 -17.32 14.54 12.62
C ALA A 178 -16.99 15.62 11.58
N ASP A 179 -17.26 16.88 11.88
CA ASP A 179 -17.08 18.04 11.01
C ASP A 179 -15.88 18.93 11.40
N LYS A 180 -15.15 18.55 12.47
CA LYS A 180 -14.07 19.39 13.00
C LYS A 180 -12.80 18.58 13.28
N LEU A 181 -11.79 18.86 12.48
CA LEU A 181 -10.42 18.40 12.65
C LEU A 181 -9.54 19.58 13.08
N VAL A 182 -8.50 19.29 13.86
CA VAL A 182 -7.51 20.30 14.29
C VAL A 182 -6.12 19.76 14.03
N MET A 183 -5.31 20.50 13.26
CA MET A 183 -3.91 20.14 13.06
C MET A 183 -3.14 20.34 14.37
N GLU A 184 -2.53 19.27 14.89
CA GLU A 184 -1.75 19.33 16.13
C GLU A 184 -0.25 19.45 15.89
N LYS A 185 0.29 18.63 14.99
CA LYS A 185 1.72 18.57 14.70
C LYS A 185 2.03 17.86 13.39
N THR A 186 3.29 17.92 12.97
CA THR A 186 3.81 17.18 11.82
C THR A 186 4.72 16.06 12.28
N PHE A 187 4.95 15.10 11.39
CA PHE A 187 6.01 14.09 11.48
C PHE A 187 6.71 13.97 10.13
N VAL A 188 7.86 13.33 10.12
CA VAL A 188 8.65 13.13 8.89
C VAL A 188 9.02 11.67 8.79
N VAL A 189 8.88 11.12 7.59
CA VAL A 189 9.38 9.80 7.22
C VAL A 189 10.56 9.99 6.28
N ASN A 190 11.72 9.45 6.65
CA ASN A 190 12.91 9.47 5.81
C ASN A 190 13.27 8.04 5.38
N ALA A 191 13.17 7.74 4.10
CA ALA A 191 13.45 6.42 3.57
C ALA A 191 14.96 6.14 3.39
N ASP A 192 15.80 7.17 3.36
CA ASP A 192 17.26 7.02 3.22
C ASP A 192 17.97 6.60 4.52
N ASP A 193 17.28 6.67 5.67
CA ASP A 193 17.82 6.24 6.96
C ASP A 193 18.11 4.74 7.05
N VAL A 194 17.80 3.98 6.01
CA VAL A 194 18.10 2.55 5.91
C VAL A 194 19.42 2.34 5.17
N GLU A 195 20.47 1.95 5.87
CA GLU A 195 21.83 1.74 5.36
C GLU A 195 21.97 0.78 4.15
N ASN A 196 20.92 0.08 3.76
CA ASN A 196 20.96 -0.95 2.72
C ASN A 196 19.69 -0.98 1.85
N SER A 197 19.09 0.16 1.52
CA SER A 197 18.07 0.17 0.46
C SER A 197 18.73 -0.20 -0.87
N PRO A 198 18.46 -1.39 -1.45
CA PRO A 198 19.11 -1.77 -2.69
C PRO A 198 18.68 -0.84 -3.83
N GLY A 199 19.62 -0.11 -4.36
CA GLY A 199 19.56 0.38 -5.73
C GLY A 199 18.97 1.76 -5.99
N LYS A 200 18.43 2.51 -5.02
CA LYS A 200 17.79 3.82 -5.28
C LYS A 200 18.24 4.93 -4.32
N LYS A 201 19.53 5.11 -4.13
CA LYS A 201 20.06 6.33 -3.51
C LYS A 201 19.66 7.54 -4.36
N ASN A 202 19.04 8.56 -3.75
CA ASN A 202 18.60 9.83 -4.33
C ASN A 202 17.28 9.83 -5.12
N THR A 203 16.38 8.86 -4.99
CA THR A 203 15.01 9.04 -5.46
C THR A 203 14.15 9.52 -4.30
N ARG A 204 13.38 10.59 -4.55
CA ARG A 204 12.41 11.09 -3.58
C ARG A 204 11.47 9.96 -3.14
N PHE A 205 11.28 9.80 -1.84
CA PHE A 205 10.29 8.88 -1.30
C PHE A 205 8.88 9.44 -1.54
N GLN A 206 8.02 8.67 -2.19
CA GLN A 206 6.65 9.03 -2.53
C GLN A 206 5.70 7.98 -1.96
N PRO A 207 5.26 8.15 -0.70
CA PRO A 207 4.37 7.18 -0.06
C PRO A 207 2.98 7.17 -0.71
N SER A 208 2.37 5.99 -0.80
CA SER A 208 1.01 5.78 -1.28
C SER A 208 0.03 5.39 -0.16
N ALA A 209 0.47 4.75 0.91
CA ALA A 209 -0.39 4.39 2.04
C ALA A 209 0.38 4.26 3.35
N LEU A 210 -0.34 4.32 4.49
CA LEU A 210 0.24 3.99 5.79
C LEU A 210 -0.75 3.26 6.69
N ALA A 211 -0.22 2.33 7.50
CA ALA A 211 -0.97 1.69 8.59
C ALA A 211 -0.08 1.45 9.80
N LYS A 212 -0.69 1.39 10.98
CA LYS A 212 -0.01 1.06 12.23
C LYS A 212 -0.26 -0.41 12.58
N ASN A 213 0.81 -1.16 12.77
CA ASN A 213 0.72 -2.54 13.22
C ASN A 213 0.09 -2.59 14.63
N PRO A 214 -1.03 -3.31 14.83
CA PRO A 214 -1.76 -3.26 16.09
C PRO A 214 -1.03 -3.94 17.26
N GLN A 215 -0.06 -4.83 17.00
CA GLN A 215 0.69 -5.54 18.04
C GLN A 215 2.00 -4.84 18.41
N THR A 216 2.74 -4.34 17.40
CA THR A 216 4.07 -3.75 17.63
C THR A 216 4.04 -2.24 17.77
N GLY A 217 2.97 -1.58 17.30
CA GLY A 217 2.87 -0.12 17.21
C GLY A 217 3.76 0.50 16.13
N GLU A 218 4.39 -0.32 15.30
CA GLU A 218 5.21 0.13 14.17
C GLU A 218 4.35 0.64 13.02
N TRP A 219 4.87 1.63 12.32
CA TRP A 219 4.25 2.14 11.10
C TRP A 219 4.77 1.40 9.89
N PHE A 220 3.85 0.96 9.05
CA PHE A 220 4.10 0.35 7.75
C PHE A 220 3.64 1.33 6.68
N ILE A 221 4.55 1.73 5.81
CA ILE A 221 4.32 2.79 4.81
C ILE A 221 4.67 2.24 3.44
N LEU A 222 3.70 2.22 2.55
CA LEU A 222 3.88 1.81 1.15
C LEU A 222 4.38 2.98 0.31
N SER A 223 5.12 2.65 -0.72
CA SER A 223 5.40 3.52 -1.84
C SER A 223 5.30 2.73 -3.14
N SER A 224 4.26 3.00 -3.91
CA SER A 224 4.06 2.45 -5.24
C SER A 224 5.17 2.93 -6.19
N ALA A 225 5.42 4.23 -6.22
CA ALA A 225 6.46 4.85 -7.07
C ALA A 225 7.88 4.31 -6.80
N ASN A 226 8.18 3.89 -5.57
CA ASN A 226 9.48 3.35 -5.18
C ASN A 226 9.49 1.82 -5.11
N ASN A 227 8.34 1.14 -5.34
CA ASN A 227 8.15 -0.30 -5.15
C ASN A 227 8.72 -0.76 -3.79
N SER A 228 8.31 -0.11 -2.71
CA SER A 228 8.89 -0.37 -1.39
C SER A 228 7.87 -0.31 -0.26
N LEU A 229 8.15 -1.07 0.78
CA LEU A 229 7.49 -1.00 2.09
C LEU A 229 8.52 -0.55 3.12
N VAL A 230 8.28 0.60 3.73
CA VAL A 230 9.11 1.15 4.80
C VAL A 230 8.46 0.87 6.14
N VAL A 231 9.22 0.34 7.10
CA VAL A 231 8.79 0.11 8.48
C VAL A 231 9.49 1.10 9.39
N CYS A 232 8.69 1.86 10.18
CA CYS A 232 9.17 2.83 11.14
C CYS A 232 8.75 2.44 12.56
N ASP A 233 9.45 2.95 13.56
CA ASP A 233 9.01 2.86 14.95
C ASP A 233 7.79 3.76 15.21
N GLY A 234 7.27 3.74 16.45
CA GLY A 234 6.11 4.56 16.85
C GLY A 234 6.34 6.08 16.75
N ALA A 235 7.59 6.53 16.60
CA ALA A 235 7.97 7.93 16.42
C ALA A 235 8.31 8.28 14.95
N PHE A 236 8.00 7.40 14.00
CA PHE A 236 8.30 7.52 12.56
C PHE A 236 9.79 7.46 12.20
N LYS A 237 10.66 7.03 13.11
CA LYS A 237 12.05 6.75 12.77
C LYS A 237 12.12 5.45 11.96
N THR A 238 12.69 5.51 10.77
CA THR A 238 12.81 4.36 9.86
C THR A 238 13.69 3.27 10.48
N LYS A 239 13.21 2.05 10.46
CA LYS A 239 13.89 0.83 10.95
C LYS A 239 14.37 -0.06 9.81
N ALA A 240 13.54 -0.23 8.78
CA ALA A 240 13.82 -1.10 7.66
C ALA A 240 13.03 -0.67 6.40
N ALA A 241 13.56 -1.02 5.24
CA ALA A 241 12.84 -0.96 3.98
C ALA A 241 12.93 -2.31 3.26
N TYR A 242 11.87 -2.66 2.56
CA TYR A 242 11.70 -3.93 1.86
C TYR A 242 11.29 -3.65 0.42
N ASP A 243 11.96 -4.26 -0.54
CA ASP A 243 11.57 -4.17 -1.94
C ASP A 243 10.31 -5.00 -2.18
N LEU A 244 9.35 -4.40 -2.87
CA LEU A 244 8.14 -5.05 -3.33
C LEU A 244 8.36 -5.57 -4.75
N ASN A 245 8.19 -6.88 -4.94
CA ASN A 245 8.33 -7.50 -6.25
C ASN A 245 7.21 -7.03 -7.18
N SER A 246 7.56 -6.31 -8.25
CA SER A 246 6.60 -5.80 -9.24
C SER A 246 5.73 -6.87 -9.92
N GLY A 247 6.10 -8.15 -9.86
CA GLY A 247 5.24 -9.25 -10.33
C GLY A 247 4.02 -9.51 -9.45
N SER A 248 4.10 -9.18 -8.14
CA SER A 248 3.00 -9.35 -7.19
C SER A 248 2.41 -8.01 -6.74
N PHE A 249 3.23 -6.95 -6.71
CA PHE A 249 2.86 -5.61 -6.29
C PHE A 249 2.95 -4.67 -7.51
N LEU A 250 1.88 -4.65 -8.33
CA LEU A 250 1.86 -3.82 -9.54
C LEU A 250 1.78 -2.34 -9.20
N GLN A 251 0.74 -1.94 -8.48
CA GLN A 251 0.53 -0.60 -7.94
C GLN A 251 -0.05 -0.71 -6.53
N PRO A 252 0.82 -0.84 -5.49
CA PRO A 252 0.35 -0.97 -4.11
C PRO A 252 -0.10 0.39 -3.56
N GLU A 253 -1.43 0.57 -3.39
CA GLU A 253 -2.05 1.85 -3.03
C GLU A 253 -2.77 1.85 -1.68
N GLY A 254 -3.02 0.69 -1.07
CA GLY A 254 -3.64 0.64 0.24
C GLY A 254 -3.02 -0.40 1.15
N ILE A 255 -3.05 -0.16 2.46
CA ILE A 255 -2.49 -1.05 3.47
C ILE A 255 -3.36 -1.10 4.72
N ALA A 256 -3.63 -2.28 5.24
CA ALA A 256 -4.38 -2.46 6.49
C ALA A 256 -3.91 -3.69 7.27
N PHE A 257 -4.20 -3.69 8.57
CA PHE A 257 -4.04 -4.85 9.44
C PHE A 257 -5.40 -5.30 10.00
N ASP A 258 -5.57 -6.62 10.16
CA ASP A 258 -6.68 -7.14 10.93
C ASP A 258 -6.31 -7.35 12.41
N ILE A 259 -7.30 -7.75 13.23
CA ILE A 259 -7.10 -7.99 14.68
C ILE A 259 -6.17 -9.16 14.96
N HIS A 260 -5.93 -10.02 13.98
CA HIS A 260 -5.00 -11.15 14.07
C HIS A 260 -3.60 -10.79 13.60
N ASN A 261 -3.36 -9.50 13.35
CA ASN A 261 -2.11 -8.97 12.83
C ASN A 261 -1.76 -9.43 11.40
N ASN A 262 -2.74 -9.96 10.65
CA ASN A 262 -2.50 -10.20 9.23
C ASN A 262 -2.40 -8.87 8.50
N LEU A 263 -1.44 -8.79 7.58
CA LEU A 263 -1.21 -7.63 6.74
C LEU A 263 -1.97 -7.79 5.42
N TYR A 264 -2.60 -6.71 4.96
CA TYR A 264 -3.30 -6.65 3.67
C TYR A 264 -2.79 -5.46 2.87
N ILE A 265 -2.56 -5.67 1.58
CA ILE A 265 -2.12 -4.65 0.64
C ILE A 265 -3.03 -4.71 -0.59
N SER A 266 -3.66 -3.60 -0.95
CA SER A 266 -4.38 -3.46 -2.21
C SER A 266 -3.44 -3.04 -3.32
N ASN A 267 -3.69 -3.55 -4.52
CA ASN A 267 -3.01 -3.12 -5.74
C ASN A 267 -4.05 -2.77 -6.78
N GLU A 268 -3.87 -1.64 -7.43
CA GLU A 268 -4.64 -1.30 -8.62
C GLU A 268 -4.43 -2.33 -9.73
N GLY A 269 -5.45 -2.48 -10.56
CA GLY A 269 -5.37 -3.20 -11.81
C GLY A 269 -5.04 -2.26 -12.97
N ASP A 270 -4.98 -2.85 -14.15
CA ASP A 270 -4.77 -2.15 -15.41
C ASP A 270 -5.61 -2.80 -16.52
N GLU A 271 -5.38 -2.45 -17.77
CA GLU A 271 -6.07 -3.05 -18.93
C GLU A 271 -5.88 -4.58 -19.04
N LEU A 272 -4.87 -5.15 -18.40
CA LEU A 272 -4.49 -6.57 -18.50
C LEU A 272 -4.72 -7.34 -17.22
N SER A 273 -4.91 -6.66 -16.09
CA SER A 273 -5.04 -7.28 -14.75
C SER A 273 -6.13 -6.60 -13.91
N THR A 274 -6.85 -7.39 -13.13
CA THR A 274 -7.81 -6.87 -12.16
C THR A 274 -7.09 -6.28 -10.95
N GLY A 275 -7.70 -5.27 -10.29
CA GLY A 275 -7.32 -4.88 -8.94
C GLY A 275 -7.32 -6.10 -8.01
N ASN A 276 -6.50 -6.07 -6.98
CA ASN A 276 -6.43 -7.20 -6.05
C ASN A 276 -6.05 -6.76 -4.64
N ILE A 277 -6.34 -7.62 -3.66
CA ILE A 277 -5.85 -7.51 -2.29
C ILE A 277 -4.97 -8.73 -2.00
N LEU A 278 -3.76 -8.47 -1.55
CA LEU A 278 -2.80 -9.46 -1.07
C LEU A 278 -2.88 -9.54 0.46
N LYS A 279 -3.12 -10.76 0.97
CA LYS A 279 -3.11 -11.05 2.41
C LYS A 279 -1.86 -11.80 2.78
N PHE A 280 -1.15 -11.34 3.80
CA PHE A 280 0.01 -11.97 4.40
C PHE A 280 -0.34 -12.40 5.82
N VAL A 281 -0.36 -13.70 6.07
CA VAL A 281 -0.69 -14.25 7.38
C VAL A 281 0.47 -14.02 8.33
N TYR A 282 0.18 -13.44 9.50
CA TYR A 282 1.16 -13.25 10.55
C TYR A 282 1.60 -14.57 11.17
N SER A 283 2.90 -14.77 11.36
CA SER A 283 3.47 -15.96 11.99
C SER A 283 4.63 -15.62 12.92
N THR A 284 4.47 -15.90 14.21
CA THR A 284 5.52 -15.72 15.22
C THR A 284 6.75 -16.60 15.00
N GLN A 285 6.62 -17.71 14.24
CA GLN A 285 7.76 -18.60 13.93
C GLN A 285 8.71 -18.00 12.90
N LYS A 286 8.21 -17.16 12.00
CA LYS A 286 9.04 -16.46 10.99
C LYS A 286 9.82 -15.30 11.62
N ALA A 287 9.29 -14.65 12.65
CA ALA A 287 9.96 -13.59 13.39
C ALA A 287 11.23 -14.04 14.15
N ARG A 288 11.41 -15.36 14.38
CA ARG A 288 12.56 -15.92 15.12
C ARG A 288 13.69 -16.45 14.24
N LYS A 289 13.56 -16.43 12.91
CA LYS A 289 14.53 -17.01 11.96
C LYS A 289 15.34 -15.99 11.17
N GLN A 290 15.11 -14.70 11.39
CA GLN A 290 15.88 -13.59 10.84
C GLN A 290 16.81 -13.02 11.92
#